data_40047cba84dbb9d2e194d37c9faba222
#
_entry.id   40047cba84dbb9d2e194d37c9faba222
#
_cell.length_a   1.000
_cell.length_b   1.000
_cell.length_c   1.000
_cell.angle_alpha   90.00
_cell.angle_beta   90.00
_cell.angle_gamma   90.00
#
_symmetry.space_group_name_H-M   'P 1'
#
loop_
_entity.id
_entity.type
_entity.pdbx_description
1 polymer ?
#
loop_
_entity_poly.entity_id
_entity_poly.type
_entity_poly.pdbx_seq_one_letter_code
_entity_poly.pdbx_strand_id
1 'polypeptide(L)'
;HMEGIGHLGHGLPVVDHGHDVGHEPFVRLGAHDLDEALGLGIVKLHPAKQYLRDYYQIPASATAYQSNDIMTAVTYLRFLAYRHQMPLVICLGLGTNQGSHDGTSPLSQTLNHLNTLRGVCSVCAAGNEVGFRHHCSDVAAEDSSHYTEIELRTGEGESGFQLELWASFPEVYTIGLVSPTGQATGRIPYGSDNHTTIRFPLEQTDVTVSYLPASVTQNTYLVVLRFQTPAAGIWKIQVYPSRTISGIFHLWLPAKGLVSPDTFFLNSDPSTTITDPGNAAFPITVSACDHTNGSLYI
;
A
#
# COMPACT_ATOMS: atom_id res chain seq x y z
N HIS A 1 -29.46 10.98 5.51
CA HIS A 1 -29.02 12.33 5.12
C HIS A 1 -27.91 12.78 6.05
N MET A 2 -26.68 12.59 5.64
CA MET A 2 -25.52 13.36 6.05
C MET A 2 -24.78 13.71 4.78
N GLU A 3 -25.08 14.87 4.26
CA GLU A 3 -24.29 15.52 3.21
C GLU A 3 -23.17 16.31 3.87
N GLY A 4 -22.00 16.24 3.27
CA GLY A 4 -20.96 17.25 3.38
C GLY A 4 -19.85 16.99 4.36
N ILE A 5 -18.85 16.17 3.99
CA ILE A 5 -17.43 16.49 4.22
C ILE A 5 -16.70 16.05 2.96
N GLY A 6 -16.48 17.00 2.07
CA GLY A 6 -15.56 16.84 0.96
C GLY A 6 -14.14 17.06 1.44
N HIS A 7 -13.36 15.99 1.51
CA HIS A 7 -11.93 16.04 1.34
C HIS A 7 -11.48 14.76 0.67
N LEU A 8 -10.79 14.92 -0.45
CA LEU A 8 -10.18 13.90 -1.30
C LEU A 8 -9.12 13.10 -0.52
N GLY A 9 -9.57 12.18 0.32
CA GLY A 9 -8.74 11.09 0.80
C GLY A 9 -8.88 9.93 -0.19
N HIS A 10 -7.95 9.78 -1.10
CA HIS A 10 -7.87 8.58 -1.93
C HIS A 10 -7.59 7.41 -0.99
N GLY A 11 -8.63 6.60 -0.73
CA GLY A 11 -8.47 5.37 0.05
C GLY A 11 -7.54 4.41 -0.70
N LEU A 12 -6.43 4.04 -0.06
CA LEU A 12 -5.51 3.04 -0.59
C LEU A 12 -6.22 1.68 -0.67
N PRO A 13 -5.98 0.86 -1.71
CA PRO A 13 -6.52 -0.48 -1.78
C PRO A 13 -5.87 -1.37 -0.72
N VAL A 14 -6.68 -2.13 -0.04
CA VAL A 14 -6.28 -3.08 0.99
C VAL A 14 -6.66 -4.48 0.55
N VAL A 15 -5.76 -5.44 0.66
CA VAL A 15 -5.96 -6.83 0.22
C VAL A 15 -6.33 -7.72 1.40
N ASP A 16 -7.31 -8.59 1.20
CA ASP A 16 -7.68 -9.65 2.15
C ASP A 16 -6.82 -10.90 1.88
N HIS A 17 -6.21 -11.42 2.91
CA HIS A 17 -5.42 -12.65 2.87
C HIS A 17 -6.20 -13.87 3.45
N GLY A 18 -7.51 -13.75 3.64
CA GLY A 18 -8.39 -14.78 4.24
C GLY A 18 -9.43 -15.37 3.26
N HIS A 19 -9.86 -16.59 3.53
CA HIS A 19 -10.77 -17.37 2.69
C HIS A 19 -12.18 -16.78 2.52
N ASP A 20 -12.71 -16.95 1.32
CA ASP A 20 -14.02 -16.54 0.80
C ASP A 20 -15.21 -17.14 1.58
N VAL A 21 -16.10 -16.30 2.06
CA VAL A 21 -17.43 -16.69 2.56
C VAL A 21 -18.51 -15.74 2.03
N GLY A 22 -19.38 -16.30 1.22
CA GLY A 22 -20.50 -15.77 0.44
C GLY A 22 -21.25 -14.50 0.86
N HIS A 23 -21.82 -13.85 -0.13
CA HIS A 23 -22.51 -12.56 -0.16
C HIS A 23 -23.70 -12.42 0.81
N GLU A 24 -23.63 -11.36 1.66
CA GLU A 24 -24.77 -10.51 2.12
C GLU A 24 -24.28 -9.29 2.92
N PRO A 25 -24.89 -8.09 2.80
CA PRO A 25 -24.40 -6.89 3.49
C PRO A 25 -25.09 -6.72 4.84
N PHE A 26 -24.55 -7.29 5.90
CA PHE A 26 -25.05 -7.03 7.26
C PHE A 26 -23.95 -7.12 8.31
N VAL A 27 -23.94 -6.13 9.23
CA VAL A 27 -23.31 -6.29 10.54
C VAL A 27 -24.09 -7.39 11.27
N ARG A 28 -23.51 -8.56 11.43
CA ARG A 28 -24.08 -9.61 12.28
C ARG A 28 -23.46 -9.50 13.67
N LEU A 29 -24.21 -8.98 14.62
CA LEU A 29 -23.95 -9.20 16.03
C LEU A 29 -24.44 -10.61 16.35
N GLY A 30 -23.54 -11.57 16.43
CA GLY A 30 -23.81 -12.91 16.91
C GLY A 30 -23.42 -12.98 18.39
N ALA A 31 -24.37 -12.91 19.29
CA ALA A 31 -24.19 -13.43 20.65
C ALA A 31 -24.33 -14.94 20.57
N HIS A 32 -23.25 -15.70 20.67
CA HIS A 32 -23.30 -17.11 21.05
C HIS A 32 -23.07 -17.18 22.57
N ASP A 33 -23.89 -17.99 23.24
CA ASP A 33 -23.85 -18.30 24.68
C ASP A 33 -22.49 -18.79 25.13
N LEU A 34 -21.57 -17.86 25.35
CA LEU A 34 -20.37 -18.03 26.14
C LEU A 34 -20.33 -16.88 27.13
N ASP A 35 -20.93 -17.13 28.32
CA ASP A 35 -21.03 -16.17 29.42
C ASP A 35 -21.47 -14.75 29.02
N GLU A 36 -22.39 -14.14 29.76
CA GLU A 36 -23.02 -12.83 29.50
C GLU A 36 -22.04 -11.64 29.29
N ALA A 37 -20.75 -11.92 29.13
CA ALA A 37 -19.65 -10.92 29.11
C ALA A 37 -18.97 -10.74 27.76
N LEU A 38 -19.20 -11.55 26.74
CA LEU A 38 -18.46 -11.46 25.47
C LEU A 38 -19.38 -11.13 24.29
N GLY A 39 -19.14 -10.00 23.62
CA GLY A 39 -19.80 -9.62 22.38
C GLY A 39 -18.88 -9.82 21.18
N LEU A 40 -19.34 -10.45 20.10
CA LEU A 40 -18.64 -10.54 18.82
C LEU A 40 -19.26 -9.59 17.80
N GLY A 41 -18.47 -8.62 17.31
CA GLY A 41 -18.86 -7.73 16.22
C GLY A 41 -18.11 -8.08 14.94
N ILE A 42 -18.84 -8.34 13.85
CA ILE A 42 -18.27 -8.62 12.53
C ILE A 42 -18.78 -7.57 11.55
N VAL A 43 -17.87 -6.92 10.81
CA VAL A 43 -18.23 -6.01 9.73
C VAL A 43 -17.76 -6.59 8.41
N LYS A 44 -18.70 -6.82 7.50
CA LYS A 44 -18.41 -7.21 6.13
C LYS A 44 -18.16 -5.94 5.31
N LEU A 45 -16.98 -5.86 4.70
CA LEU A 45 -16.61 -4.75 3.83
C LEU A 45 -17.19 -4.95 2.42
N HIS A 46 -17.52 -3.85 1.74
CA HIS A 46 -17.83 -3.89 0.33
C HIS A 46 -16.54 -3.98 -0.48
N PRO A 47 -16.52 -4.72 -1.61
CA PRO A 47 -15.42 -4.68 -2.55
C PRO A 47 -15.12 -3.25 -3.01
N ALA A 48 -13.86 -2.97 -3.29
CA ALA A 48 -13.43 -1.67 -3.79
C ALA A 48 -14.21 -1.29 -5.06
N LYS A 49 -14.67 -0.04 -5.11
CA LYS A 49 -15.45 0.50 -6.23
C LYS A 49 -14.64 0.49 -7.53
N GLN A 50 -15.33 0.36 -8.67
CA GLN A 50 -14.68 0.21 -9.98
C GLN A 50 -13.68 1.32 -10.27
N TYR A 51 -14.01 2.57 -9.99
CA TYR A 51 -13.09 3.70 -10.23
C TYR A 51 -11.76 3.59 -9.46
N LEU A 52 -11.75 2.99 -8.25
CA LEU A 52 -10.53 2.73 -7.51
C LEU A 52 -9.76 1.55 -8.11
N ARG A 53 -10.48 0.49 -8.51
CA ARG A 53 -9.86 -0.65 -9.20
C ARG A 53 -9.17 -0.20 -10.47
N ASP A 54 -9.81 0.67 -11.26
CA ASP A 54 -9.24 1.23 -12.48
C ASP A 54 -8.05 2.15 -12.17
N TYR A 55 -8.17 2.98 -11.13
CA TYR A 55 -7.10 3.89 -10.72
C TYR A 55 -5.85 3.13 -10.26
N TYR A 56 -6.00 2.14 -9.40
CA TYR A 56 -4.90 1.32 -8.88
C TYR A 56 -4.55 0.12 -9.76
N GLN A 57 -5.25 -0.05 -10.88
CA GLN A 57 -5.07 -1.16 -11.83
C GLN A 57 -5.20 -2.54 -11.17
N ILE A 58 -6.17 -2.67 -10.26
CA ILE A 58 -6.43 -3.90 -9.52
C ILE A 58 -7.01 -4.95 -10.44
N PRO A 59 -6.39 -6.15 -10.58
CA PRO A 59 -6.92 -7.23 -11.41
C PRO A 59 -8.37 -7.58 -11.03
N ALA A 60 -9.19 -7.90 -12.04
CA ALA A 60 -10.61 -8.22 -11.81
C ALA A 60 -10.81 -9.41 -10.86
N SER A 61 -9.89 -10.37 -10.87
CA SER A 61 -9.88 -11.55 -10.01
C SER A 61 -9.45 -11.27 -8.56
N ALA A 62 -8.78 -10.11 -8.30
CA ALA A 62 -8.27 -9.81 -6.97
C ALA A 62 -9.35 -9.23 -6.06
N THR A 63 -9.35 -9.63 -4.80
CA THR A 63 -10.18 -9.03 -3.76
C THR A 63 -9.48 -7.81 -3.18
N ALA A 64 -10.15 -6.67 -3.19
CA ALA A 64 -9.64 -5.44 -2.60
C ALA A 64 -10.77 -4.65 -1.95
N TYR A 65 -10.44 -3.90 -0.90
CA TYR A 65 -11.37 -3.08 -0.13
C TYR A 65 -10.87 -1.63 -0.08
N GLN A 66 -11.75 -0.71 0.32
CA GLN A 66 -11.40 0.70 0.50
C GLN A 66 -11.02 0.98 1.95
N SER A 67 -9.93 1.68 2.19
CA SER A 67 -9.52 2.09 3.54
C SER A 67 -10.58 2.94 4.25
N ASN A 68 -11.34 3.76 3.50
CA ASN A 68 -12.45 4.54 4.06
C ASN A 68 -13.55 3.68 4.68
N ASP A 69 -13.88 2.54 4.04
CA ASP A 69 -14.88 1.61 4.56
C ASP A 69 -14.36 0.94 5.84
N ILE A 70 -13.06 0.64 5.90
CA ILE A 70 -12.42 0.09 7.10
C ILE A 70 -12.44 1.12 8.24
N MET A 71 -12.07 2.38 7.97
CA MET A 71 -12.14 3.45 8.97
C MET A 71 -13.56 3.64 9.51
N THR A 72 -14.56 3.57 8.63
CA THR A 72 -15.97 3.62 9.02
C THR A 72 -16.35 2.42 9.90
N ALA A 73 -15.91 1.22 9.51
CA ALA A 73 -16.19 -0.01 10.23
C ALA A 73 -15.61 0.01 11.66
N VAL A 74 -14.34 0.38 11.82
CA VAL A 74 -13.70 0.42 13.15
C VAL A 74 -14.32 1.52 14.04
N THR A 75 -14.70 2.64 13.45
CA THR A 75 -15.41 3.72 14.16
C THR A 75 -16.79 3.27 14.61
N TYR A 76 -17.52 2.52 13.78
CA TYR A 76 -18.82 1.95 14.11
C TYR A 76 -18.72 0.90 15.23
N LEU A 77 -17.75 -0.01 15.16
CA LEU A 77 -17.51 -0.99 16.24
C LEU A 77 -17.19 -0.28 17.56
N ARG A 78 -16.40 0.79 17.52
CA ARG A 78 -16.13 1.61 18.71
C ARG A 78 -17.38 2.24 19.27
N PHE A 79 -18.27 2.77 18.42
CA PHE A 79 -19.55 3.33 18.84
C PHE A 79 -20.45 2.27 19.52
N LEU A 80 -20.51 1.05 18.97
CA LEU A 80 -21.28 -0.05 19.56
C LEU A 80 -20.71 -0.44 20.93
N ALA A 81 -19.41 -0.67 21.03
CA ALA A 81 -18.75 -1.00 22.29
C ALA A 81 -19.00 0.05 23.38
N TYR A 82 -18.94 1.34 23.00
CA TYR A 82 -19.27 2.44 23.91
C TYR A 82 -20.73 2.38 24.40
N ARG A 83 -21.68 2.14 23.50
CA ARG A 83 -23.10 2.02 23.85
C ARG A 83 -23.38 0.86 24.82
N HIS A 84 -22.65 -0.23 24.69
CA HIS A 84 -22.75 -1.40 25.54
C HIS A 84 -21.84 -1.36 26.76
N GLN A 85 -21.09 -0.26 26.96
CA GLN A 85 -20.13 -0.08 28.05
C GLN A 85 -19.09 -1.22 28.13
N MET A 86 -18.69 -1.76 26.98
CA MET A 86 -17.75 -2.87 26.88
C MET A 86 -16.39 -2.41 26.36
N PRO A 87 -15.28 -3.03 26.80
CA PRO A 87 -14.01 -2.86 26.11
C PRO A 87 -14.08 -3.43 24.70
N LEU A 88 -13.22 -2.95 23.81
CA LEU A 88 -13.17 -3.34 22.40
C LEU A 88 -11.79 -3.84 22.01
N VAL A 89 -11.74 -5.02 21.42
CA VAL A 89 -10.56 -5.50 20.68
C VAL A 89 -10.93 -5.57 19.20
N ILE A 90 -10.18 -4.86 18.35
CA ILE A 90 -10.36 -4.84 16.90
C ILE A 90 -9.29 -5.74 16.28
N CYS A 91 -9.67 -6.69 15.44
CA CYS A 91 -8.73 -7.53 14.69
C CYS A 91 -8.81 -7.18 13.20
N LEU A 92 -7.68 -6.79 12.60
CA LEU A 92 -7.55 -6.45 11.19
C LEU A 92 -6.54 -7.41 10.53
N GLY A 93 -7.07 -8.40 9.79
CA GLY A 93 -6.28 -9.39 9.06
C GLY A 93 -6.03 -9.00 7.60
N LEU A 94 -5.91 -7.71 7.32
CA LEU A 94 -5.75 -7.17 5.96
C LEU A 94 -4.68 -6.07 5.95
N GLY A 95 -4.09 -5.81 4.78
CA GLY A 95 -3.05 -4.81 4.64
C GLY A 95 -2.80 -4.42 3.19
N THR A 96 -1.93 -3.43 2.98
CA THR A 96 -1.49 -2.97 1.67
C THR A 96 0.00 -2.59 1.70
N ASN A 97 0.67 -2.76 0.54
CA ASN A 97 2.02 -2.26 0.32
C ASN A 97 2.05 -0.80 -0.16
N GLN A 98 0.89 -0.22 -0.42
CA GLN A 98 0.82 1.18 -0.85
C GLN A 98 0.76 2.09 0.36
N GLY A 99 1.49 3.20 0.29
CA GLY A 99 1.62 4.15 1.38
C GLY A 99 3.06 4.36 1.83
N SER A 100 3.24 5.30 2.75
CA SER A 100 4.56 5.74 3.22
C SER A 100 5.30 4.76 4.13
N HIS A 101 4.65 3.70 4.59
CA HIS A 101 5.16 2.72 5.56
C HIS A 101 5.70 3.31 6.88
N ASP A 102 5.38 4.56 7.16
CA ASP A 102 5.78 5.29 8.38
C ASP A 102 4.65 5.40 9.44
N GLY A 103 3.52 4.73 9.21
CA GLY A 103 2.36 4.75 10.10
C GLY A 103 1.53 6.05 10.04
N THR A 104 1.73 6.87 9.01
CA THR A 104 1.00 8.15 8.84
C THR A 104 -0.17 8.06 7.87
N SER A 105 -0.49 6.88 7.32
CA SER A 105 -1.69 6.71 6.49
C SER A 105 -2.95 7.10 7.26
N PRO A 106 -4.03 7.53 6.57
CA PRO A 106 -5.30 7.87 7.24
C PRO A 106 -5.86 6.71 8.09
N LEU A 107 -5.71 5.46 7.63
CA LEU A 107 -6.14 4.29 8.38
C LEU A 107 -5.26 4.09 9.63
N SER A 108 -3.95 4.16 9.49
CA SER A 108 -2.99 4.06 10.60
C SER A 108 -3.23 5.17 11.65
N GLN A 109 -3.46 6.40 11.22
CA GLN A 109 -3.81 7.51 12.14
C GLN A 109 -5.14 7.28 12.84
N THR A 110 -6.16 6.75 12.16
CA THR A 110 -7.45 6.40 12.77
C THR A 110 -7.26 5.34 13.86
N LEU A 111 -6.49 4.30 13.58
CA LEU A 111 -6.20 3.25 14.57
C LEU A 111 -5.35 3.77 15.72
N ASN A 112 -4.33 4.60 15.45
CA ASN A 112 -3.53 5.26 16.47
C ASN A 112 -4.45 6.06 17.42
N HIS A 113 -5.36 6.87 16.86
CA HIS A 113 -6.31 7.63 17.68
C HIS A 113 -7.22 6.72 18.51
N LEU A 114 -7.79 5.67 17.91
CA LEU A 114 -8.66 4.73 18.63
C LEU A 114 -7.94 4.05 19.79
N ASN A 115 -6.67 3.68 19.61
CA ASN A 115 -5.87 3.00 20.65
C ASN A 115 -5.45 3.95 21.80
N THR A 116 -5.62 5.27 21.67
CA THR A 116 -5.47 6.18 22.82
C THR A 116 -6.68 6.15 23.77
N LEU A 117 -7.81 5.59 23.32
CA LEU A 117 -9.04 5.54 24.11
C LEU A 117 -8.98 4.37 25.09
N ARG A 118 -9.36 4.64 26.34
CA ARG A 118 -9.39 3.60 27.38
C ARG A 118 -10.33 2.44 26.98
N GLY A 119 -9.82 1.22 27.10
CA GLY A 119 -10.57 0.01 26.82
C GLY A 119 -10.69 -0.33 25.32
N VAL A 120 -9.87 0.30 24.47
CA VAL A 120 -9.77 -0.05 23.04
C VAL A 120 -8.36 -0.57 22.74
N CYS A 121 -8.29 -1.68 21.99
CA CYS A 121 -7.07 -2.26 21.49
C CYS A 121 -7.28 -2.72 20.04
N SER A 122 -6.38 -2.34 19.14
CA SER A 122 -6.38 -2.85 17.77
C SER A 122 -5.21 -3.80 17.57
N VAL A 123 -5.46 -4.90 16.87
CA VAL A 123 -4.47 -5.92 16.49
C VAL A 123 -4.48 -6.01 14.98
N CYS A 124 -3.32 -5.77 14.36
CA CYS A 124 -3.14 -5.75 12.91
C CYS A 124 -2.20 -6.88 12.48
N ALA A 125 -2.46 -7.46 11.31
CA ALA A 125 -1.52 -8.37 10.69
C ALA A 125 -0.29 -7.59 10.16
N ALA A 126 0.90 -8.17 10.33
CA ALA A 126 2.13 -7.62 9.73
C ALA A 126 2.15 -7.75 8.20
N GLY A 127 1.34 -8.65 7.65
CA GLY A 127 1.41 -9.03 6.24
C GLY A 127 2.35 -10.22 6.01
N ASN A 128 2.47 -10.64 4.76
CA ASN A 128 3.27 -11.80 4.34
C ASN A 128 4.06 -11.49 3.06
N GLU A 129 4.56 -10.25 2.93
CA GLU A 129 5.18 -9.74 1.68
C GLU A 129 6.67 -10.07 1.55
N VAL A 130 7.36 -10.50 2.61
CA VAL A 130 8.81 -10.70 2.65
C VAL A 130 9.35 -11.55 1.49
N GLY A 131 8.66 -12.64 1.12
CA GLY A 131 9.11 -13.57 0.08
C GLY A 131 8.78 -13.14 -1.36
N PHE A 132 7.99 -12.10 -1.57
CA PHE A 132 7.48 -11.74 -2.91
C PHE A 132 8.35 -10.74 -3.66
N ARG A 133 9.38 -10.18 -3.01
CA ARG A 133 10.33 -9.24 -3.64
C ARG A 133 9.65 -7.97 -4.17
N HIS A 134 8.62 -7.51 -3.44
CA HIS A 134 7.83 -6.33 -3.80
C HIS A 134 8.36 -5.04 -3.19
N HIS A 135 9.42 -5.10 -2.40
CA HIS A 135 10.10 -3.95 -1.84
C HIS A 135 11.57 -3.90 -2.29
N CYS A 136 12.04 -2.69 -2.57
CA CYS A 136 13.43 -2.37 -2.84
C CYS A 136 13.78 -1.06 -2.14
N SER A 137 14.92 -1.00 -1.48
CA SER A 137 15.49 0.24 -0.97
C SER A 137 16.90 0.43 -1.51
N ASP A 138 17.31 1.68 -1.72
CA ASP A 138 18.65 2.00 -2.17
C ASP A 138 19.01 3.44 -1.75
N VAL A 139 20.25 3.81 -2.03
CA VAL A 139 20.77 5.16 -1.81
C VAL A 139 21.01 5.81 -3.16
N ALA A 140 20.53 7.04 -3.32
CA ALA A 140 20.69 7.80 -4.54
C ALA A 140 22.17 8.10 -4.81
N ALA A 141 22.51 8.30 -6.08
CA ALA A 141 23.83 8.74 -6.52
C ALA A 141 24.25 10.05 -5.83
N GLU A 142 25.56 10.31 -5.76
CA GLU A 142 26.09 11.45 -5.01
C GLU A 142 25.69 12.83 -5.59
N ASP A 143 25.43 12.88 -6.90
CA ASP A 143 25.06 14.13 -7.57
C ASP A 143 23.96 13.93 -8.61
N SER A 144 23.37 15.03 -9.06
CA SER A 144 22.23 15.05 -9.97
C SER A 144 22.55 14.68 -11.42
N SER A 145 23.83 14.48 -11.78
CA SER A 145 24.24 14.03 -13.11
C SER A 145 24.28 12.50 -13.22
N HIS A 146 24.29 11.83 -12.08
CA HIS A 146 24.25 10.36 -11.97
C HIS A 146 22.89 9.88 -11.47
N TYR A 147 22.64 8.59 -11.61
CA TYR A 147 21.41 7.94 -11.13
C TYR A 147 21.73 6.60 -10.47
N THR A 148 20.86 6.19 -9.58
CA THR A 148 20.80 4.81 -9.08
C THR A 148 19.80 4.04 -9.92
N GLU A 149 20.20 2.87 -10.43
CA GLU A 149 19.37 2.04 -11.31
C GLU A 149 18.74 0.89 -10.54
N ILE A 150 17.42 0.80 -10.60
CA ILE A 150 16.63 -0.28 -10.02
C ILE A 150 16.06 -1.14 -11.13
N GLU A 151 16.30 -2.44 -11.08
CA GLU A 151 15.79 -3.40 -12.06
C GLU A 151 14.50 -4.04 -11.57
N LEU A 152 13.45 -3.87 -12.37
CA LEU A 152 12.11 -4.42 -12.17
C LEU A 152 11.81 -5.43 -13.27
N ARG A 153 11.60 -6.70 -12.89
CA ARG A 153 11.06 -7.70 -13.80
C ARG A 153 9.54 -7.58 -13.84
N THR A 154 8.98 -7.59 -15.04
CA THR A 154 7.53 -7.72 -15.28
C THR A 154 7.24 -9.08 -15.89
N GLY A 155 6.20 -9.76 -15.36
CA GLY A 155 5.74 -11.05 -15.85
C GLY A 155 4.96 -10.94 -17.17
N GLU A 156 4.79 -12.08 -17.85
CA GLU A 156 3.94 -12.17 -19.04
C GLU A 156 2.46 -11.98 -18.67
N GLY A 157 1.73 -11.24 -19.50
CA GLY A 157 0.30 -11.00 -19.30
C GLY A 157 -0.04 -10.05 -18.17
N GLU A 158 0.93 -9.30 -17.65
CA GLU A 158 0.69 -8.26 -16.66
C GLU A 158 -0.23 -7.17 -17.25
N SER A 159 -1.37 -6.95 -16.59
CA SER A 159 -2.37 -5.97 -17.08
C SER A 159 -1.97 -4.53 -16.76
N GLY A 160 -1.18 -4.36 -15.73
CA GLY A 160 -0.69 -3.08 -15.23
C GLY A 160 -0.63 -3.04 -13.72
N PHE A 161 0.09 -2.07 -13.21
CA PHE A 161 0.24 -1.85 -11.77
C PHE A 161 0.69 -0.41 -11.49
N GLN A 162 0.55 -0.03 -10.24
CA GLN A 162 1.07 1.22 -9.71
C GLN A 162 2.23 0.94 -8.78
N LEU A 163 3.41 1.45 -9.12
CA LEU A 163 4.61 1.39 -8.29
C LEU A 163 4.79 2.74 -7.60
N GLU A 164 5.16 2.73 -6.33
CA GLU A 164 5.36 3.93 -5.52
C GLU A 164 6.81 4.03 -5.06
N LEU A 165 7.44 5.20 -5.31
CA LEU A 165 8.71 5.57 -4.71
C LEU A 165 8.44 6.56 -3.59
N TRP A 166 8.88 6.22 -2.40
CA TRP A 166 8.73 7.03 -1.19
C TRP A 166 10.08 7.45 -0.62
N ALA A 167 10.15 8.68 -0.13
CA ALA A 167 11.31 9.20 0.58
C ALA A 167 10.89 10.19 1.67
N SER A 168 11.70 10.30 2.71
CA SER A 168 11.46 11.27 3.78
C SER A 168 11.85 12.68 3.33
N PHE A 169 11.11 13.69 3.76
CA PHE A 169 11.50 15.08 3.52
C PHE A 169 12.89 15.37 4.17
N PRO A 170 13.80 16.10 3.53
CA PRO A 170 13.61 16.92 2.34
C PRO A 170 14.07 16.25 1.02
N GLU A 171 14.12 14.94 0.96
CA GLU A 171 14.55 14.21 -0.22
C GLU A 171 13.63 14.52 -1.43
N VAL A 172 14.21 14.75 -2.59
CA VAL A 172 13.50 14.98 -3.86
C VAL A 172 14.21 14.26 -4.98
N TYR A 173 13.49 13.43 -5.70
CA TYR A 173 14.00 12.62 -6.81
C TYR A 173 13.25 12.89 -8.11
N THR A 174 13.89 12.63 -9.22
CA THR A 174 13.26 12.54 -10.54
C THR A 174 13.61 11.20 -11.16
N ILE A 175 12.78 10.74 -12.08
CA ILE A 175 12.84 9.39 -12.61
C ILE A 175 13.23 9.41 -14.09
N GLY A 176 14.00 8.42 -14.52
CA GLY A 176 14.13 8.00 -15.90
C GLY A 176 13.72 6.54 -16.03
N LEU A 177 13.33 6.11 -17.21
CA LEU A 177 12.91 4.74 -17.49
C LEU A 177 13.67 4.18 -18.69
N VAL A 178 14.01 2.89 -18.61
CA VAL A 178 14.49 2.11 -19.76
C VAL A 178 13.61 0.88 -19.91
N SER A 179 13.08 0.69 -21.11
CA SER A 179 12.22 -0.45 -21.43
C SER A 179 13.03 -1.74 -21.64
N PRO A 180 12.39 -2.92 -21.65
CA PRO A 180 13.07 -4.18 -21.93
C PRO A 180 13.79 -4.22 -23.28
N THR A 181 13.35 -3.48 -24.30
CA THR A 181 14.03 -3.37 -25.59
C THR A 181 15.15 -2.33 -25.62
N GLY A 182 15.36 -1.59 -24.53
CA GLY A 182 16.42 -0.60 -24.38
C GLY A 182 16.01 0.83 -24.76
N GLN A 183 14.73 1.11 -25.00
CA GLN A 183 14.27 2.48 -25.19
C GLN A 183 14.37 3.25 -23.86
N ALA A 184 15.18 4.34 -23.84
CA ALA A 184 15.38 5.18 -22.67
C ALA A 184 14.64 6.51 -22.80
N THR A 185 14.03 6.96 -21.71
CA THR A 185 13.38 8.28 -21.67
C THR A 185 14.34 9.42 -21.34
N GLY A 186 15.51 9.09 -20.77
CA GLY A 186 16.29 10.06 -20.02
C GLY A 186 15.56 10.51 -18.75
N ARG A 187 16.06 11.58 -18.14
CA ARG A 187 15.47 12.16 -16.92
C ARG A 187 14.15 12.85 -17.25
N ILE A 188 13.07 12.43 -16.59
CA ILE A 188 11.73 13.00 -16.72
C ILE A 188 11.64 14.16 -15.71
N PRO A 189 11.51 15.41 -16.17
CA PRO A 189 11.52 16.55 -15.26
C PRO A 189 10.20 16.63 -14.46
N TYR A 190 10.28 17.20 -13.27
CA TYR A 190 9.12 17.68 -12.55
C TYR A 190 8.48 18.83 -13.35
N GLY A 191 7.29 18.61 -13.90
CA GLY A 191 6.60 19.58 -14.76
C GLY A 191 5.48 20.33 -14.03
N SER A 192 4.89 21.31 -14.71
CA SER A 192 3.77 22.12 -14.20
C SER A 192 2.52 21.30 -13.89
N ASP A 193 2.32 20.20 -14.62
CA ASP A 193 1.14 19.35 -14.49
C ASP A 193 1.33 18.18 -13.51
N ASN A 194 2.49 18.14 -12.83
CA ASN A 194 2.87 17.11 -11.86
C ASN A 194 2.81 15.66 -12.37
N HIS A 195 2.46 15.42 -13.64
CA HIS A 195 2.44 14.11 -14.25
C HIS A 195 2.88 14.15 -15.71
N THR A 196 3.52 13.08 -16.16
CA THR A 196 3.96 12.91 -17.56
C THR A 196 3.68 11.48 -17.98
N THR A 197 2.97 11.29 -19.10
CA THR A 197 2.77 9.96 -19.69
C THR A 197 3.77 9.74 -20.82
N ILE A 198 4.51 8.66 -20.74
CA ILE A 198 5.49 8.22 -21.71
C ILE A 198 4.95 6.97 -22.41
N ARG A 199 4.99 6.97 -23.73
CA ARG A 199 4.66 5.83 -24.54
C ARG A 199 5.91 5.10 -25.02
N PHE A 200 5.92 3.78 -24.85
CA PHE A 200 6.92 2.87 -25.37
C PHE A 200 6.28 2.06 -26.52
N PRO A 201 6.46 2.51 -27.78
CA PRO A 201 5.73 1.95 -28.92
C PRO A 201 6.05 0.49 -29.21
N LEU A 202 7.31 0.07 -29.00
CA LEU A 202 7.75 -1.32 -29.26
C LEU A 202 7.12 -2.28 -28.24
N GLU A 203 7.00 -1.85 -27.00
CA GLU A 203 6.41 -2.60 -25.90
C GLU A 203 4.88 -2.47 -25.85
N GLN A 204 4.31 -1.51 -26.57
CA GLN A 204 2.89 -1.12 -26.48
C GLN A 204 2.48 -0.77 -25.04
N THR A 205 3.39 -0.19 -24.30
CA THR A 205 3.26 0.15 -22.88
C THR A 205 3.19 1.66 -22.71
N ASP A 206 2.24 2.13 -21.91
CA ASP A 206 2.22 3.52 -21.45
C ASP A 206 2.60 3.57 -19.96
N VAL A 207 3.51 4.47 -19.59
CA VAL A 207 3.89 4.70 -18.20
C VAL A 207 3.64 6.16 -17.83
N THR A 208 2.79 6.35 -16.83
CA THR A 208 2.55 7.70 -16.26
C THR A 208 3.38 7.87 -15.01
N VAL A 209 4.24 8.88 -15.01
CA VAL A 209 5.03 9.28 -13.84
C VAL A 209 4.38 10.51 -13.23
N SER A 210 4.04 10.44 -11.95
CA SER A 210 3.43 11.52 -11.19
C SER A 210 4.28 11.86 -9.99
N TYR A 211 4.60 13.15 -9.81
CA TYR A 211 5.36 13.66 -8.69
C TYR A 211 4.43 14.35 -7.70
N LEU A 212 4.38 13.85 -6.48
CA LEU A 212 3.58 14.40 -5.40
C LEU A 212 4.51 14.93 -4.31
N PRO A 213 4.78 16.24 -4.31
CA PRO A 213 5.67 16.83 -3.32
C PRO A 213 5.07 16.70 -1.92
N ALA A 214 5.95 16.59 -0.93
CA ALA A 214 5.56 16.57 0.46
C ALA A 214 4.68 17.79 0.79
N SER A 215 3.53 17.55 1.38
CA SER A 215 2.72 18.60 1.96
C SER A 215 3.28 18.98 3.33
N VAL A 216 2.90 20.15 3.85
CA VAL A 216 3.31 20.60 5.21
C VAL A 216 2.87 19.62 6.30
N THR A 217 1.88 18.78 6.00
CA THR A 217 1.32 17.77 6.92
C THR A 217 1.87 16.35 6.70
N GLN A 218 2.49 16.09 5.54
CA GLN A 218 3.09 14.81 5.22
C GLN A 218 4.59 15.03 5.01
N ASN A 219 5.40 14.51 5.91
CA ASN A 219 6.86 14.64 5.86
C ASN A 219 7.50 13.67 4.86
N THR A 220 6.80 13.35 3.76
CA THR A 220 7.20 12.35 2.78
C THR A 220 7.02 12.87 1.36
N TYR A 221 7.93 12.47 0.49
CA TYR A 221 7.92 12.70 -0.96
C TYR A 221 7.50 11.42 -1.66
N LEU A 222 6.58 11.53 -2.61
CA LEU A 222 6.05 10.39 -3.36
C LEU A 222 6.21 10.59 -4.86
N VAL A 223 6.73 9.58 -5.54
CA VAL A 223 6.63 9.45 -7.00
C VAL A 223 5.83 8.20 -7.31
N VAL A 224 4.78 8.37 -8.11
CA VAL A 224 3.92 7.27 -8.57
C VAL A 224 4.24 6.96 -10.04
N LEU A 225 4.59 5.71 -10.31
CA LEU A 225 4.77 5.19 -11.65
C LEU A 225 3.62 4.22 -11.96
N ARG A 226 2.75 4.60 -12.89
CA ARG A 226 1.65 3.76 -13.32
C ARG A 226 2.00 3.12 -14.66
N PHE A 227 2.20 1.82 -14.64
CA PHE A 227 2.43 1.00 -15.83
C PHE A 227 1.10 0.50 -16.38
N GLN A 228 0.80 0.75 -17.64
CA GLN A 228 -0.36 0.22 -18.35
C GLN A 228 0.10 -0.80 -19.39
N THR A 229 -0.40 -2.02 -19.27
CA THR A 229 -0.01 -3.16 -20.14
C THR A 229 1.50 -3.27 -20.31
N PRO A 230 2.29 -3.40 -19.23
CA PRO A 230 3.74 -3.45 -19.35
C PRO A 230 4.18 -4.70 -20.09
N ALA A 231 5.07 -4.54 -21.06
CA ALA A 231 5.72 -5.68 -21.71
C ALA A 231 6.53 -6.48 -20.70
N ALA A 232 6.49 -7.80 -20.84
CA ALA A 232 7.32 -8.70 -20.05
C ALA A 232 8.81 -8.45 -20.29
N GLY A 233 9.61 -8.56 -19.24
CA GLY A 233 11.04 -8.35 -19.29
C GLY A 233 11.56 -7.49 -18.15
N ILE A 234 12.77 -6.96 -18.31
CA ILE A 234 13.42 -6.15 -17.28
C ILE A 234 13.29 -4.68 -17.66
N TRP A 235 12.51 -3.96 -16.86
CA TRP A 235 12.45 -2.52 -16.84
C TRP A 235 13.51 -1.96 -15.89
N LYS A 236 14.12 -0.83 -16.25
CA LYS A 236 15.06 -0.14 -15.39
C LYS A 236 14.50 1.21 -14.99
N ILE A 237 14.49 1.47 -13.70
CA ILE A 237 14.05 2.72 -13.10
C ILE A 237 15.30 3.45 -12.65
N GLN A 238 15.56 4.60 -13.26
CA GLN A 238 16.71 5.43 -12.99
C GLN A 238 16.28 6.54 -12.01
N VAL A 239 16.81 6.52 -10.79
CA VAL A 239 16.47 7.48 -9.73
C VAL A 239 17.55 8.54 -9.66
N TYR A 240 17.22 9.78 -10.06
CA TYR A 240 18.11 10.92 -10.07
C TYR A 240 17.87 11.78 -8.82
N PRO A 241 18.89 12.05 -8.01
CA PRO A 241 18.77 12.99 -6.90
C PRO A 241 18.58 14.41 -7.41
N SER A 242 17.63 15.15 -6.83
CA SER A 242 17.45 16.58 -7.07
C SER A 242 17.79 17.40 -5.84
N ARG A 243 17.44 16.91 -4.68
CA ARG A 243 17.85 17.41 -3.37
C ARG A 243 17.85 16.24 -2.40
N THR A 244 18.99 15.99 -1.75
CA THR A 244 19.17 14.86 -0.85
C THR A 244 19.97 15.25 0.37
N ILE A 245 19.72 14.59 1.49
CA ILE A 245 20.52 14.62 2.73
C ILE A 245 20.99 13.20 3.04
N SER A 246 20.07 12.25 3.19
CA SER A 246 20.40 10.84 3.39
C SER A 246 20.55 10.08 2.08
N GLY A 247 19.85 10.54 1.05
CA GLY A 247 19.78 9.88 -0.25
C GLY A 247 18.92 8.62 -0.25
N ILE A 248 18.33 8.21 0.88
CA ILE A 248 17.58 6.96 1.00
C ILE A 248 16.21 7.11 0.35
N PHE A 249 15.85 6.12 -0.47
CA PHE A 249 14.52 5.98 -1.04
C PHE A 249 14.07 4.51 -1.02
N HIS A 250 12.77 4.32 -1.08
CA HIS A 250 12.12 3.01 -1.08
C HIS A 250 11.16 2.92 -2.25
N LEU A 251 11.06 1.74 -2.86
CA LEU A 251 10.06 1.43 -3.89
C LEU A 251 9.22 0.25 -3.43
N TRP A 252 7.90 0.37 -3.60
CA TRP A 252 6.97 -0.72 -3.36
C TRP A 252 6.11 -1.00 -4.58
N LEU A 253 6.03 -2.29 -4.93
CA LEU A 253 5.00 -2.85 -5.80
C LEU A 253 3.71 -3.08 -4.99
N PRO A 254 2.55 -3.19 -5.65
CA PRO A 254 1.33 -3.63 -4.99
C PRO A 254 1.52 -4.97 -4.27
N ALA A 255 0.69 -5.20 -3.24
CA ALA A 255 0.74 -6.42 -2.46
C ALA A 255 0.47 -7.67 -3.31
N LYS A 256 0.89 -8.83 -2.82
CA LYS A 256 0.65 -10.15 -3.40
C LYS A 256 -0.78 -10.31 -3.91
N GLY A 257 -0.91 -10.84 -5.13
CA GLY A 257 -2.19 -11.05 -5.81
C GLY A 257 -2.74 -9.82 -6.54
N LEU A 258 -2.09 -8.66 -6.42
CA LEU A 258 -2.40 -7.47 -7.21
C LEU A 258 -1.48 -7.30 -8.42
N VAL A 259 -0.38 -8.02 -8.45
CA VAL A 259 0.55 -8.13 -9.59
C VAL A 259 0.82 -9.60 -9.91
N SER A 260 1.33 -9.87 -11.11
CA SER A 260 1.78 -11.20 -11.49
C SER A 260 2.86 -11.70 -10.52
N PRO A 261 2.89 -13.01 -10.17
CA PRO A 261 3.98 -13.59 -9.36
C PRO A 261 5.37 -13.43 -9.98
N ASP A 262 5.44 -13.22 -11.31
CA ASP A 262 6.67 -12.97 -12.05
C ASP A 262 7.04 -11.49 -12.15
N THR A 263 6.28 -10.60 -11.48
CA THR A 263 6.55 -9.16 -11.39
C THR A 263 7.18 -8.84 -10.04
N PHE A 264 8.48 -8.50 -10.02
CA PHE A 264 9.24 -8.30 -8.79
C PHE A 264 10.55 -7.52 -9.03
N PHE A 265 11.14 -6.96 -7.96
CA PHE A 265 12.47 -6.35 -8.03
C PHE A 265 13.58 -7.40 -8.06
N LEU A 266 14.58 -7.27 -8.95
CA LEU A 266 15.71 -8.18 -9.01
C LEU A 266 16.56 -8.11 -7.74
N ASN A 267 16.84 -6.89 -7.27
CA ASN A 267 17.53 -6.61 -6.02
C ASN A 267 16.52 -6.13 -4.96
N SER A 268 15.72 -7.07 -4.44
CA SER A 268 14.72 -6.78 -3.43
C SER A 268 15.33 -6.66 -2.04
N ASP A 269 14.73 -5.81 -1.21
CA ASP A 269 15.07 -5.68 0.21
C ASP A 269 13.94 -6.32 1.04
N PRO A 270 14.23 -7.36 1.84
CA PRO A 270 13.23 -8.03 2.67
C PRO A 270 12.83 -7.22 3.91
N SER A 271 13.56 -6.16 4.24
CA SER A 271 13.21 -5.25 5.33
C SER A 271 12.06 -4.32 4.95
N THR A 272 11.43 -3.68 5.93
CA THR A 272 10.36 -2.69 5.73
C THR A 272 9.18 -3.23 4.91
N THR A 273 8.83 -4.51 5.09
CA THR A 273 7.74 -5.20 4.38
C THR A 273 6.48 -5.36 5.21
N ILE A 274 6.41 -4.75 6.40
CA ILE A 274 5.17 -4.68 7.18
C ILE A 274 4.16 -3.82 6.40
N THR A 275 3.00 -4.41 6.12
CA THR A 275 1.94 -3.74 5.37
C THR A 275 1.22 -2.69 6.23
N ASP A 276 0.67 -1.64 5.59
CA ASP A 276 -0.26 -0.70 6.24
C ASP A 276 -1.63 -1.40 6.45
N PRO A 277 -2.24 -1.35 7.65
CA PRO A 277 -1.91 -0.56 8.83
C PRO A 277 -1.05 -1.26 9.92
N GLY A 278 -0.41 -2.37 9.61
CA GLY A 278 0.46 -3.07 10.57
C GLY A 278 1.65 -2.22 11.03
N ASN A 279 2.04 -1.20 10.26
CA ASN A 279 3.08 -0.24 10.59
C ASN A 279 2.62 0.93 11.48
N ALA A 280 1.34 0.97 11.89
CA ALA A 280 0.83 1.99 12.80
C ALA A 280 1.48 1.92 14.19
N ALA A 281 1.60 3.07 14.88
CA ALA A 281 2.41 3.18 16.10
C ALA A 281 1.78 2.53 17.35
N PHE A 282 0.44 2.55 17.46
CA PHE A 282 -0.24 2.11 18.69
C PHE A 282 -0.96 0.76 18.61
N PRO A 283 -1.42 0.27 17.45
CA PRO A 283 -1.90 -1.10 17.34
C PRO A 283 -0.83 -2.14 17.69
N ILE A 284 -1.28 -3.31 18.09
CA ILE A 284 -0.40 -4.48 18.23
C ILE A 284 -0.26 -5.12 16.86
N THR A 285 0.96 -5.19 16.35
CA THR A 285 1.24 -5.86 15.07
C THR A 285 1.66 -7.29 15.32
N VAL A 286 0.99 -8.24 14.65
CA VAL A 286 1.21 -9.67 14.82
C VAL A 286 1.70 -10.29 13.52
N SER A 287 2.81 -11.02 13.62
CA SER A 287 3.36 -11.86 12.55
C SER A 287 3.20 -13.33 12.91
N ALA A 288 3.10 -14.20 11.91
CA ALA A 288 3.08 -15.64 12.10
C ALA A 288 4.49 -16.21 12.17
N CYS A 289 4.67 -17.25 12.96
CA CYS A 289 5.91 -18.04 13.00
C CYS A 289 5.59 -19.54 12.94
N ASP A 290 6.51 -20.31 12.39
CA ASP A 290 6.45 -21.77 12.47
C ASP A 290 6.80 -22.21 13.88
N HIS A 291 5.85 -22.84 14.59
CA HIS A 291 6.03 -23.28 15.96
C HIS A 291 7.03 -24.43 16.11
N THR A 292 7.41 -25.10 15.02
CA THR A 292 8.33 -26.25 15.07
C THR A 292 9.80 -25.83 15.08
N ASN A 293 10.12 -24.74 14.42
CA ASN A 293 11.52 -24.27 14.26
C ASN A 293 11.72 -22.79 14.65
N GLY A 294 10.65 -22.08 15.02
CA GLY A 294 10.70 -20.66 15.38
C GLY A 294 10.99 -19.72 14.22
N SER A 295 11.02 -20.23 12.96
CA SER A 295 11.18 -19.36 11.80
C SER A 295 9.93 -18.52 11.55
N LEU A 296 10.09 -17.33 11.01
CA LEU A 296 8.96 -16.54 10.55
C LEU A 296 8.23 -17.28 9.43
N TYR A 297 6.90 -17.31 9.51
CA TYR A 297 6.06 -17.86 8.44
C TYR A 297 6.02 -16.82 7.32
N ILE A 298 6.55 -17.19 6.16
CA ILE A 298 6.64 -16.34 4.97
C ILE A 298 5.51 -16.70 3.99
#